data_8a826f74fd8a9fe5a8fbd437016c479d
#
_entry.id   8a826f74fd8a9fe5a8fbd437016c479d
#
_cell.length_a   1.000
_cell.length_b   1.000
_cell.length_c   1.000
_cell.angle_alpha   90.00
_cell.angle_beta   90.00
_cell.angle_gamma   90.00
#
_symmetry.space_group_name_H-M   'P 1'
#
loop_
_entity.id
_entity.type
_entity.pdbx_description
1 polymer ?
#
loop_
_entity_poly.entity_id
_entity_poly.type
_entity_poly.pdbx_seq_one_letter_code
_entity_poly.pdbx_strand_id
1 'polypeptide(L)'
;ITVCRPSWLYGPRDRASLPRLINAVQNRKAKIIGRGDNRLNLTYAGNEAEGCILAAEHPDAVGQAYNLSNDGIITQAEYFNKIAEAIGAKPVTRRVPYPVAQRAAFLMELTGHMFGRKKPPLVTRYAVWLMGRKCFFSCEKARQQLNWQPTVSYDEGIRRSIAWCRENGLA
;
A
#
# COMPACT_ATOMS: atom_id res chain seq x y z
N ILE A 1 -7.62 -20.67 -17.49
CA ILE A 1 -7.48 -19.92 -16.23
C ILE A 1 -6.34 -18.92 -16.41
N THR A 2 -6.59 -17.67 -16.09
CA THR A 2 -5.58 -16.61 -16.00
C THR A 2 -5.42 -16.20 -14.54
N VAL A 3 -4.21 -15.89 -14.10
CA VAL A 3 -3.93 -15.51 -12.71
C VAL A 3 -3.45 -14.07 -12.67
N CYS A 4 -4.18 -13.19 -11.98
CA CYS A 4 -3.74 -11.84 -11.64
C CYS A 4 -3.21 -11.82 -10.21
N ARG A 5 -2.06 -11.18 -10.00
CA ARG A 5 -1.36 -11.13 -8.72
C ARG A 5 -1.23 -9.68 -8.24
N PRO A 6 -2.23 -9.19 -7.49
CA PRO A 6 -2.10 -7.90 -6.81
C PRO A 6 -1.08 -7.98 -5.68
N SER A 7 -0.64 -6.82 -5.22
CA SER A 7 0.13 -6.69 -4.00
C SER A 7 -0.64 -5.86 -2.97
N TRP A 8 -0.16 -4.70 -2.58
CA TRP A 8 -0.88 -3.84 -1.66
C TRP A 8 -1.86 -2.95 -2.43
N LEU A 9 -3.13 -3.29 -2.32
CA LEU A 9 -4.21 -2.49 -2.90
C LEU A 9 -4.58 -1.33 -1.99
N TYR A 10 -4.82 -0.17 -2.60
CA TYR A 10 -5.40 0.98 -1.95
C TYR A 10 -6.50 1.60 -2.85
N GLY A 11 -7.42 2.33 -2.27
CA GLY A 11 -8.52 2.91 -3.04
C GLY A 11 -9.74 3.21 -2.18
N PRO A 12 -10.82 3.73 -2.77
CA PRO A 12 -12.13 3.77 -2.13
C PRO A 12 -12.52 2.38 -1.63
N ARG A 13 -13.18 2.31 -0.47
CA ARG A 13 -13.56 1.09 0.27
C ARG A 13 -12.42 0.38 1.01
N ASP A 14 -11.19 0.90 1.01
CA ASP A 14 -10.17 0.44 1.97
C ASP A 14 -10.56 0.89 3.39
N ARG A 15 -11.06 -0.06 4.18
CA ARG A 15 -11.46 0.18 5.58
C ARG A 15 -10.37 -0.20 6.58
N ALA A 16 -9.22 -0.67 6.11
CA ALA A 16 -8.19 -1.25 6.97
C ALA A 16 -6.89 -0.48 6.98
N SER A 17 -6.22 -0.37 5.85
CA SER A 17 -4.85 0.15 5.79
C SER A 17 -4.81 1.67 5.71
N LEU A 18 -5.53 2.27 4.78
CA LEU A 18 -5.48 3.70 4.55
C LEU A 18 -6.04 4.53 5.72
N PRO A 19 -7.21 4.22 6.33
CA PRO A 19 -7.70 4.98 7.50
C PRO A 19 -6.71 4.96 8.67
N ARG A 20 -6.04 3.82 8.91
CA ARG A 20 -5.01 3.73 9.97
C ARG A 20 -3.80 4.61 9.65
N LEU A 21 -3.38 4.63 8.39
CA LEU A 21 -2.26 5.46 7.98
C LEU A 21 -2.59 6.95 8.04
N ILE A 22 -3.78 7.36 7.59
CA ILE A 22 -4.29 8.73 7.73
C ILE A 22 -4.27 9.15 9.21
N ASN A 23 -4.84 8.34 10.08
CA ASN A 23 -4.86 8.62 11.52
C ASN A 23 -3.43 8.71 12.12
N ALA A 24 -2.53 7.83 11.68
CA ALA A 24 -1.14 7.86 12.14
C ALA A 24 -0.40 9.13 11.67
N VAL A 25 -0.67 9.61 10.45
CA VAL A 25 -0.09 10.86 9.91
C VAL A 25 -0.66 12.06 10.65
N GLN A 26 -1.98 12.17 10.78
CA GLN A 26 -2.66 13.28 11.49
C GLN A 26 -2.15 13.42 12.94
N ASN A 27 -2.02 12.30 13.64
CA ASN A 27 -1.56 12.27 15.03
C ASN A 27 -0.04 12.25 15.18
N ARG A 28 0.73 12.49 14.11
CA ARG A 28 2.21 12.50 14.09
C ARG A 28 2.84 11.21 14.64
N LYS A 29 2.14 10.09 14.53
CA LYS A 29 2.61 8.77 14.95
C LYS A 29 3.26 7.99 13.80
N ALA A 30 3.00 8.39 12.55
CA ALA A 30 3.64 7.79 11.38
C ALA A 30 5.16 8.01 11.41
N LYS A 31 5.91 6.97 11.05
CA LYS A 31 7.37 6.98 10.97
C LYS A 31 7.83 6.27 9.71
N ILE A 32 8.86 6.80 9.09
CA ILE A 32 9.53 6.19 7.95
C ILE A 32 10.46 5.09 8.47
N ILE A 33 10.37 3.89 7.90
CA ILE A 33 11.21 2.76 8.28
C ILE A 33 12.50 2.78 7.44
N GLY A 34 13.65 2.79 8.11
CA GLY A 34 14.94 2.91 7.45
C GLY A 34 15.14 4.27 6.81
N ARG A 35 15.66 4.30 5.58
CA ARG A 35 15.87 5.52 4.80
C ARG A 35 14.62 6.05 4.11
N GLY A 36 13.59 5.19 3.98
CA GLY A 36 12.35 5.54 3.30
C GLY A 36 12.42 5.52 1.77
N ASP A 37 13.53 5.06 1.22
CA ASP A 37 13.80 4.92 -0.21
C ASP A 37 13.36 3.56 -0.78
N ASN A 38 12.74 2.73 0.03
CA ASN A 38 12.18 1.46 -0.42
C ASN A 38 10.98 1.69 -1.34
N ARG A 39 11.01 1.07 -2.52
CA ARG A 39 9.88 1.06 -3.44
C ARG A 39 8.76 0.21 -2.87
N LEU A 40 7.55 0.72 -2.94
CA LEU A 40 6.35 -0.01 -2.52
C LEU A 40 5.71 -0.69 -3.72
N ASN A 41 5.18 -1.89 -3.50
CA ASN A 41 4.29 -2.54 -4.45
C ASN A 41 2.86 -2.12 -4.10
N LEU A 42 2.44 -1.00 -4.65
CA LEU A 42 1.19 -0.32 -4.32
C LEU A 42 0.40 -0.08 -5.59
N THR A 43 -0.82 -0.59 -5.66
CA THR A 43 -1.70 -0.48 -6.82
C THR A 43 -3.04 0.12 -6.42
N TYR A 44 -3.51 1.08 -7.20
CA TYR A 44 -4.87 1.59 -7.05
C TYR A 44 -5.88 0.54 -7.49
N ALA A 45 -6.91 0.31 -6.69
CA ALA A 45 -7.89 -0.77 -6.93
C ALA A 45 -8.59 -0.67 -8.29
N GLY A 46 -8.79 0.55 -8.81
CA GLY A 46 -9.34 0.76 -10.16
C GLY A 46 -8.37 0.29 -11.25
N ASN A 47 -7.09 0.62 -11.13
CA ASN A 47 -6.07 0.17 -12.09
C ASN A 47 -5.92 -1.37 -12.08
N GLU A 48 -6.01 -1.98 -10.90
CA GLU A 48 -6.02 -3.44 -10.77
C GLU A 48 -7.22 -4.06 -11.46
N ALA A 49 -8.41 -3.49 -11.26
CA ALA A 49 -9.64 -3.97 -11.90
C ALA A 49 -9.55 -3.91 -13.43
N GLU A 50 -9.03 -2.81 -13.98
CA GLU A 50 -8.77 -2.68 -15.42
C GLU A 50 -7.81 -3.77 -15.93
N GLY A 51 -6.73 -4.01 -15.19
CA GLY A 51 -5.77 -5.08 -15.52
C GLY A 51 -6.40 -6.47 -15.49
N CYS A 52 -7.28 -6.73 -14.54
CA CYS A 52 -8.03 -7.99 -14.47
C CYS A 52 -8.99 -8.16 -15.65
N ILE A 53 -9.67 -7.10 -16.07
CA ILE A 53 -10.55 -7.11 -17.24
C ILE A 53 -9.74 -7.40 -18.50
N LEU A 54 -8.65 -6.68 -18.74
CA LEU A 54 -7.76 -6.91 -19.86
C LEU A 54 -7.25 -8.36 -19.89
N ALA A 55 -6.85 -8.90 -18.75
CA ALA A 55 -6.39 -10.29 -18.64
C ALA A 55 -7.52 -11.31 -18.91
N ALA A 56 -8.77 -10.97 -18.61
CA ALA A 56 -9.91 -11.84 -18.88
C ALA A 56 -10.32 -11.85 -20.35
N GLU A 57 -10.13 -10.73 -21.05
CA GLU A 57 -10.54 -10.54 -22.44
C GLU A 57 -9.45 -10.93 -23.45
N HIS A 58 -8.16 -10.93 -23.02
CA HIS A 58 -7.04 -11.19 -23.94
C HIS A 58 -6.92 -12.69 -24.25
N PRO A 59 -6.97 -13.09 -25.53
CA PRO A 59 -6.97 -14.50 -25.93
C PRO A 59 -5.71 -15.24 -25.48
N ASP A 60 -4.54 -14.60 -25.53
CA ASP A 60 -3.25 -15.20 -25.17
C ASP A 60 -2.99 -15.20 -23.65
N ALA A 61 -3.90 -14.68 -22.84
CA ALA A 61 -3.78 -14.69 -21.40
C ALA A 61 -4.16 -16.02 -20.75
N VAL A 62 -4.74 -16.94 -21.49
CA VAL A 62 -5.09 -18.27 -20.98
C VAL A 62 -3.83 -19.05 -20.58
N GLY A 63 -3.82 -19.56 -19.35
CA GLY A 63 -2.66 -20.26 -18.79
C GLY A 63 -1.54 -19.33 -18.26
N GLN A 64 -1.72 -18.02 -18.34
CA GLN A 64 -0.72 -17.06 -17.94
C GLN A 64 -0.95 -16.51 -16.53
N ALA A 65 0.13 -15.96 -15.94
CA ALA A 65 0.07 -15.23 -14.69
C ALA A 65 0.69 -13.83 -14.86
N TYR A 66 -0.01 -12.81 -14.36
CA TYR A 66 0.40 -11.41 -14.45
C TYR A 66 0.50 -10.78 -13.08
N ASN A 67 1.60 -10.08 -12.83
CA ASN A 67 1.70 -9.18 -11.69
C ASN A 67 1.05 -7.84 -12.07
N LEU A 68 0.07 -7.43 -11.29
CA LEU A 68 -0.58 -6.11 -11.34
C LEU A 68 -0.32 -5.40 -10.02
N SER A 69 0.95 -5.33 -9.61
CA SER A 69 1.37 -5.12 -8.23
C SER A 69 1.81 -3.69 -7.93
N ASN A 70 1.86 -2.81 -8.93
CA ASN A 70 2.20 -1.40 -8.75
C ASN A 70 1.77 -0.55 -9.94
N ASP A 71 1.41 0.70 -9.66
CA ASP A 71 1.05 1.69 -10.68
C ASP A 71 2.28 2.45 -11.22
N GLY A 72 3.47 2.13 -10.74
CA GLY A 72 4.71 2.79 -11.08
C GLY A 72 5.71 2.73 -9.92
N ILE A 73 6.59 3.71 -9.84
CA ILE A 73 7.60 3.80 -8.79
C ILE A 73 7.14 4.82 -7.74
N ILE A 74 6.95 4.35 -6.52
CA ILE A 74 6.72 5.19 -5.35
C ILE A 74 7.49 4.63 -4.16
N THR A 75 8.16 5.49 -3.41
CA THR A 75 8.84 5.11 -2.17
C THR A 75 7.92 5.23 -0.96
N GLN A 76 8.30 4.60 0.15
CA GLN A 76 7.57 4.74 1.40
C GLN A 76 7.47 6.21 1.85
N ALA A 77 8.56 6.96 1.75
CA ALA A 77 8.57 8.36 2.15
C ALA A 77 7.65 9.21 1.27
N GLU A 78 7.66 9.00 -0.04
CA GLU A 78 6.78 9.70 -0.97
C GLU A 78 5.32 9.37 -0.70
N TYR A 79 4.97 8.10 -0.53
CA TYR A 79 3.58 7.70 -0.26
C TYR A 79 3.03 8.33 1.03
N PHE A 80 3.82 8.32 2.11
CA PHE A 80 3.40 8.94 3.37
C PHE A 80 3.27 10.45 3.25
N ASN A 81 4.16 11.11 2.50
CA ASN A 81 4.12 12.55 2.32
C ASN A 81 2.99 12.99 1.37
N LYS A 82 2.68 12.21 0.34
CA LYS A 82 1.48 12.45 -0.51
C LYS A 82 0.18 12.36 0.31
N ILE A 83 0.09 11.40 1.23
CA ILE A 83 -1.06 11.34 2.16
C ILE A 83 -1.07 12.56 3.09
N ALA A 84 0.08 12.94 3.66
CA ALA A 84 0.17 14.10 4.53
C ALA A 84 -0.26 15.39 3.82
N GLU A 85 0.19 15.60 2.59
CA GLU A 85 -0.21 16.72 1.74
C GLU A 85 -1.72 16.72 1.46
N ALA A 86 -2.27 15.59 1.04
CA ALA A 86 -3.69 15.46 0.69
C ALA A 86 -4.66 15.66 1.88
N ILE A 87 -4.18 15.46 3.12
CA ILE A 87 -4.96 15.74 4.34
C ILE A 87 -4.61 17.07 5.01
N GLY A 88 -3.68 17.85 4.45
CA GLY A 88 -3.20 19.10 5.02
C GLY A 88 -2.36 18.95 6.29
N ALA A 89 -1.72 17.79 6.48
CA ALA A 89 -0.88 17.50 7.64
C ALA A 89 0.60 17.86 7.36
N LYS A 90 1.39 17.98 8.43
CA LYS A 90 2.84 18.18 8.29
C LYS A 90 3.51 16.94 7.69
N PRO A 91 4.56 17.11 6.88
CA PRO A 91 5.32 16.00 6.31
C PRO A 91 5.83 15.01 7.37
N VAL A 92 5.86 13.74 7.00
CA VAL A 92 6.40 12.67 7.84
C VAL A 92 7.92 12.66 7.68
N THR A 93 8.63 13.16 8.69
CA THR A 93 10.12 13.25 8.68
C THR A 93 10.77 12.30 9.67
N ARG A 94 10.01 11.84 10.68
CA ARG A 94 10.55 10.95 11.72
C ARG A 94 10.89 9.58 11.11
N ARG A 95 12.10 9.09 11.43
CA ARG A 95 12.60 7.81 10.94
C ARG A 95 12.82 6.84 12.10
N VAL A 96 12.72 5.56 11.80
CA VAL A 96 13.05 4.47 12.73
C VAL A 96 13.90 3.43 11.99
N PRO A 97 15.05 3.01 12.54
CA PRO A 97 15.85 1.95 11.94
C PRO A 97 15.04 0.66 11.81
N TYR A 98 15.22 -0.06 10.70
CA TYR A 98 14.48 -1.31 10.43
C TYR A 98 14.56 -2.32 11.58
N PRO A 99 15.75 -2.64 12.17
CA PRO A 99 15.80 -3.61 13.27
C PRO A 99 15.01 -3.17 14.51
N VAL A 100 14.98 -1.85 14.78
CA VAL A 100 14.22 -1.29 15.91
C VAL A 100 12.72 -1.43 15.65
N ALA A 101 12.27 -1.09 14.44
CA ALA A 101 10.87 -1.26 14.05
C ALA A 101 10.42 -2.71 14.13
N GLN A 102 11.27 -3.65 13.68
CA GLN A 102 10.99 -5.09 13.70
C GLN A 102 10.86 -5.64 15.12
N ARG A 103 11.77 -5.25 16.03
CA ARG A 103 11.71 -5.64 17.45
C ARG A 103 10.49 -5.06 18.15
N ALA A 104 10.19 -3.78 17.90
CA ALA A 104 9.01 -3.12 18.46
C ALA A 104 7.71 -3.80 17.99
N ALA A 105 7.60 -4.14 16.70
CA ALA A 105 6.46 -4.85 16.15
C ALA A 105 6.31 -6.24 16.79
N PHE A 106 7.40 -6.98 16.96
CA PHE A 106 7.40 -8.28 17.64
C PHE A 106 6.84 -8.18 19.06
N LEU A 107 7.34 -7.21 19.84
CA LEU A 107 6.85 -6.99 21.21
C LEU A 107 5.37 -6.59 21.26
N MET A 108 4.92 -5.76 20.31
CA MET A 108 3.51 -5.38 20.19
C MET A 108 2.61 -6.58 19.86
N GLU A 109 3.06 -7.47 18.98
CA GLU A 109 2.33 -8.70 18.66
C GLU A 109 2.29 -9.63 19.86
N LEU A 110 3.43 -9.86 20.52
CA LEU A 110 3.55 -10.72 21.69
C LEU A 110 2.63 -10.25 22.82
N THR A 111 2.67 -8.95 23.17
CA THR A 111 1.79 -8.38 24.19
C THR A 111 0.32 -8.44 23.78
N GLY A 112 0.03 -8.23 22.48
CA GLY A 112 -1.31 -8.37 21.93
C GLY A 112 -1.87 -9.78 22.13
N HIS A 113 -1.06 -10.82 21.89
CA HIS A 113 -1.44 -12.21 22.13
C HIS A 113 -1.60 -12.52 23.63
N MET A 114 -0.67 -12.09 24.47
CA MET A 114 -0.71 -12.33 25.92
C MET A 114 -1.96 -11.71 26.58
N PHE A 115 -2.39 -10.53 26.11
CA PHE A 115 -3.56 -9.83 26.68
C PHE A 115 -4.86 -10.06 25.87
N GLY A 116 -4.89 -11.04 24.97
CA GLY A 116 -6.09 -11.43 24.22
C GLY A 116 -6.71 -10.31 23.38
N ARG A 117 -5.89 -9.36 22.88
CA ARG A 117 -6.39 -8.22 22.11
C ARG A 117 -6.99 -8.68 20.79
N LYS A 118 -8.29 -8.43 20.61
CA LYS A 118 -9.02 -8.75 19.38
C LYS A 118 -8.61 -7.89 18.17
N LYS A 119 -8.07 -6.69 18.42
CA LYS A 119 -7.62 -5.79 17.35
C LYS A 119 -6.13 -5.96 17.12
N PRO A 120 -5.69 -6.07 15.85
CA PRO A 120 -4.25 -6.17 15.53
C PRO A 120 -3.52 -4.91 16.03
N PRO A 121 -2.23 -5.04 16.39
CA PRO A 121 -1.41 -3.90 16.81
C PRO A 121 -1.29 -2.87 15.69
N LEU A 122 -0.93 -1.64 16.05
CA LEU A 122 -0.75 -0.52 15.10
C LEU A 122 0.28 -0.86 14.03
N VAL A 123 1.35 -1.57 14.42
CA VAL A 123 2.43 -2.00 13.53
C VAL A 123 2.66 -3.50 13.75
N THR A 124 2.59 -4.26 12.67
CA THR A 124 2.90 -5.69 12.67
C THR A 124 4.27 -5.94 12.05
N ARG A 125 4.90 -7.07 12.36
CA ARG A 125 6.16 -7.47 11.70
C ARG A 125 6.01 -7.58 10.19
N TYR A 126 4.83 -8.02 9.73
CA TYR A 126 4.51 -8.06 8.31
C TYR A 126 4.50 -6.67 7.67
N ALA A 127 3.86 -5.69 8.32
CA ALA A 127 3.85 -4.31 7.81
C ALA A 127 5.27 -3.70 7.78
N VAL A 128 6.08 -3.96 8.81
CA VAL A 128 7.49 -3.53 8.84
C VAL A 128 8.29 -4.18 7.73
N TRP A 129 8.07 -5.47 7.48
CA TRP A 129 8.73 -6.20 6.39
C TRP A 129 8.32 -5.65 5.02
N LEU A 130 7.03 -5.46 4.79
CA LEU A 130 6.48 -4.96 3.53
C LEU A 130 7.00 -3.56 3.19
N MET A 131 7.08 -2.68 4.18
CA MET A 131 7.50 -1.30 3.99
C MET A 131 9.01 -1.10 4.07
N GLY A 132 9.73 -1.95 4.80
CA GLY A 132 11.12 -1.73 5.14
C GLY A 132 12.13 -2.51 4.31
N ARG A 133 11.69 -3.51 3.53
CA ARG A 133 12.59 -4.32 2.68
C ARG A 133 12.50 -3.91 1.22
N LYS A 134 13.63 -4.06 0.52
CA LYS A 134 13.69 -3.88 -0.93
C LYS A 134 13.08 -5.10 -1.61
N CYS A 135 11.81 -5.04 -1.91
CA CYS A 135 11.08 -6.03 -2.67
C CYS A 135 10.21 -5.31 -3.69
N PHE A 136 10.45 -5.53 -4.96
CA PHE A 136 9.70 -4.88 -6.04
C PHE A 136 9.30 -5.92 -7.08
N PHE A 137 8.02 -6.00 -7.39
CA PHE A 137 7.48 -6.90 -8.39
C PHE A 137 7.34 -6.17 -9.72
N SER A 138 7.94 -6.72 -10.76
CA SER A 138 7.79 -6.17 -12.12
C SER A 138 6.41 -6.48 -12.67
N CYS A 139 5.77 -5.47 -13.26
CA CYS A 139 4.52 -5.59 -14.01
C CYS A 139 4.77 -5.57 -15.54
N GLU A 140 6.01 -5.70 -15.96
CA GLU A 140 6.41 -5.55 -17.36
C GLU A 140 5.68 -6.53 -18.29
N LYS A 141 5.49 -7.77 -17.86
CA LYS A 141 4.73 -8.76 -18.64
C LYS A 141 3.30 -8.31 -18.90
N ALA A 142 2.62 -7.75 -17.91
CA ALA A 142 1.25 -7.24 -18.08
C ALA A 142 1.23 -6.04 -19.05
N ARG A 143 2.22 -5.16 -18.95
CA ARG A 143 2.35 -4.01 -19.87
C ARG A 143 2.57 -4.44 -21.31
N GLN A 144 3.45 -5.40 -21.53
CA GLN A 144 3.80 -5.87 -22.88
C GLN A 144 2.71 -6.73 -23.52
N GLN A 145 2.13 -7.65 -22.77
CA GLN A 145 1.18 -8.63 -23.31
C GLN A 145 -0.27 -8.16 -23.25
N LEU A 146 -0.67 -7.45 -22.22
CA LEU A 146 -2.04 -6.96 -22.06
C LEU A 146 -2.21 -5.48 -22.42
N ASN A 147 -1.12 -4.79 -22.79
CA ASN A 147 -1.10 -3.34 -22.95
C ASN A 147 -1.65 -2.60 -21.70
N TRP A 148 -1.48 -3.22 -20.51
CA TRP A 148 -1.97 -2.65 -19.28
C TRP A 148 -1.12 -1.45 -18.85
N GLN A 149 -1.78 -0.33 -18.66
CA GLN A 149 -1.15 0.88 -18.12
C GLN A 149 -2.05 1.47 -17.03
N PRO A 150 -1.50 1.82 -15.86
CA PRO A 150 -2.26 2.49 -14.83
C PRO A 150 -2.80 3.83 -15.33
N THR A 151 -4.12 3.98 -15.36
CA THR A 151 -4.83 5.19 -15.83
C THR A 151 -4.94 6.23 -14.72
N VAL A 152 -4.96 5.78 -13.46
CA VAL A 152 -5.06 6.64 -12.27
C VAL A 152 -3.69 6.77 -11.62
N SER A 153 -3.16 7.99 -11.53
CA SER A 153 -1.90 8.28 -10.84
C SER A 153 -1.99 8.10 -9.33
N TYR A 154 -0.85 8.00 -8.64
CA TYR A 154 -0.81 7.94 -7.17
C TYR A 154 -1.50 9.15 -6.51
N ASP A 155 -1.30 10.35 -7.03
CA ASP A 155 -1.91 11.57 -6.47
C ASP A 155 -3.43 11.52 -6.56
N GLU A 156 -3.95 11.17 -7.71
CA GLU A 156 -5.38 11.06 -7.93
C GLU A 156 -6.00 9.88 -7.14
N GLY A 157 -5.36 8.73 -7.13
CA GLY A 157 -5.80 7.57 -6.37
C GLY A 157 -5.86 7.84 -4.86
N ILE A 158 -4.83 8.50 -4.31
CA ILE A 158 -4.79 8.91 -2.90
C ILE A 158 -5.91 9.92 -2.62
N ARG A 159 -6.09 10.93 -3.48
CA ARG A 159 -7.14 11.95 -3.33
C ARG A 159 -8.53 11.31 -3.28
N ARG A 160 -8.84 10.41 -4.24
CA ARG A 160 -10.14 9.69 -4.28
C ARG A 160 -10.34 8.82 -3.03
N SER A 161 -9.29 8.17 -2.59
CA SER A 161 -9.35 7.29 -1.42
C SER A 161 -9.60 8.07 -0.12
N ILE A 162 -8.94 9.22 0.03
CA ILE A 162 -9.13 10.10 1.19
C ILE A 162 -10.53 10.73 1.18
N ALA A 163 -11.03 11.17 0.02
CA ALA A 163 -12.38 11.69 -0.12
C ALA A 163 -13.39 10.64 0.37
N TRP A 164 -13.27 9.40 -0.11
CA TRP A 164 -14.13 8.31 0.33
C TRP A 164 -14.03 8.04 1.84
N CYS A 165 -12.82 8.07 2.43
CA CYS A 165 -12.64 7.91 3.87
C CYS A 165 -13.37 8.99 4.66
N ARG A 166 -13.31 10.26 4.22
CA ARG A 166 -14.02 11.38 4.85
C ARG A 166 -15.53 11.22 4.78
N GLU A 167 -16.07 10.89 3.62
CA GLU A 167 -17.50 10.66 3.41
C GLU A 167 -18.05 9.51 4.28
N ASN A 168 -17.21 8.54 4.64
CA ASN A 168 -17.58 7.38 5.45
C ASN A 168 -17.14 7.50 6.92
N GLY A 169 -16.69 8.66 7.38
CA GLY A 169 -16.29 8.87 8.78
C GLY A 169 -15.08 8.09 9.24
N LEU A 170 -14.14 7.76 8.32
CA LEU A 170 -12.95 6.97 8.57
C LEU A 170 -11.66 7.80 8.61
N ALA A 171 -11.74 9.10 8.31
CA ALA A 171 -10.61 10.05 8.28
C ALA A 171 -11.01 11.42 8.84
#